data_426e643bb8db74eff016afa665f270f1
#
_entry.id   426e643bb8db74eff016afa665f270f1
#
_cell.length_a   1.000
_cell.length_b   1.000
_cell.length_c   1.000
_cell.angle_alpha   90.00
_cell.angle_beta   90.00
_cell.angle_gamma   90.00
#
_symmetry.space_group_name_H-M   'P 1'
#
loop_
_entity.id
_entity.type
_entity.pdbx_description
1 polymer ?
#
loop_
_entity_poly.entity_id
_entity_poly.type
_entity_poly.pdbx_seq_one_letter_code
_entity_poly.pdbx_strand_id
1 'polypeptide(L)'
;WYQSATLFAGNRLTAGFDYQHFGGESWNRMVSTGERIPGVDKQMDEFAGYVDFRQDLGEWLSLDAGIRVDHHSHVGTEWIPQGGLSFHLPRQTEVKAMVSKGFRNPTIREMYMFPPQNPDLMAESLMSYELSFSQRVLDGALSYGINLYYIDGDNMIMTVPTDGKPKNVNTGKIENRGIEANIGYRITPHWQANANYSWLHMENPVIAAPGHKLYAGVDFTRGRWGVSTGVQYIKDLYTNVSKGKEKKESFVLWNLRANYRVCRYADVFVRGENLLAQRYEINDGFPMPKATVMGGVNINF
;
A
#
# COMPACT_ATOMS: atom_id res chain seq x y z
N TRP A 1 20.71 13.32 1.96
CA TRP A 1 20.72 14.59 2.70
C TRP A 1 19.60 15.50 2.21
N TYR A 2 18.94 16.21 3.13
CA TYR A 2 17.96 17.24 2.76
C TYR A 2 18.00 18.41 3.73
N GLN A 3 17.46 19.54 3.29
CA GLN A 3 17.26 20.73 4.10
C GLN A 3 15.90 21.36 3.78
N SER A 4 15.22 21.85 4.80
CA SER A 4 13.99 22.65 4.67
C SER A 4 14.21 24.07 5.16
N ALA A 5 13.62 25.02 4.46
CA ALA A 5 13.66 26.44 4.79
C ALA A 5 12.27 27.07 4.61
N THR A 6 12.00 28.10 5.38
CA THR A 6 10.87 29.00 5.18
C THR A 6 11.42 30.31 4.59
N LEU A 7 11.06 30.60 3.33
CA LEU A 7 11.56 31.77 2.62
C LEU A 7 10.68 33.01 2.89
N PHE A 8 9.39 32.80 3.09
CA PHE A 8 8.40 33.82 3.40
C PHE A 8 7.19 33.19 4.13
N ALA A 9 6.24 34.02 4.59
CA ALA A 9 5.11 33.56 5.40
C ALA A 9 4.27 32.49 4.65
N GLY A 10 3.95 31.39 5.34
CA GLY A 10 3.20 30.26 4.80
C GLY A 10 3.96 29.36 3.84
N ASN A 11 5.24 29.65 3.58
CA ASN A 11 6.07 28.87 2.67
C ASN A 11 6.91 27.82 3.39
N ARG A 12 7.09 26.68 2.74
CA ARG A 12 8.09 25.67 3.09
C ARG A 12 8.72 25.12 1.81
N LEU A 13 10.00 25.34 1.68
CA LEU A 13 10.83 24.76 0.61
C LEU A 13 11.69 23.65 1.21
N THR A 14 11.66 22.48 0.60
CA THR A 14 12.54 21.38 0.95
C THR A 14 13.33 20.97 -0.30
N ALA A 15 14.64 20.89 -0.18
CA ALA A 15 15.50 20.40 -1.25
C ALA A 15 16.46 19.35 -0.69
N GLY A 16 16.76 18.34 -1.47
CA GLY A 16 17.66 17.29 -1.05
C GLY A 16 18.24 16.49 -2.19
N PHE A 17 19.18 15.61 -1.83
CA PHE A 17 19.73 14.62 -2.74
C PHE A 17 19.91 13.29 -2.01
N ASP A 18 19.81 12.20 -2.76
CA ASP A 18 20.03 10.83 -2.31
C ASP A 18 21.08 10.18 -3.18
N TYR A 19 21.87 9.31 -2.58
CA TYR A 19 22.79 8.42 -3.27
C TYR A 19 22.69 7.04 -2.66
N GLN A 20 22.59 6.03 -3.52
CA GLN A 20 22.62 4.64 -3.14
C GLN A 20 23.62 3.89 -4.02
N HIS A 21 24.45 3.06 -3.38
CA HIS A 21 25.25 2.05 -4.02
C HIS A 21 24.80 0.69 -3.53
N PHE A 22 24.43 -0.19 -4.43
CA PHE A 22 23.94 -1.53 -4.10
C PHE A 22 24.38 -2.56 -5.12
N GLY A 23 24.47 -3.79 -4.67
CA GLY A 23 24.91 -4.88 -5.52
C GLY A 23 24.17 -6.18 -5.25
N GLY A 24 24.35 -7.13 -6.15
CA GLY A 24 23.82 -8.47 -6.03
C GLY A 24 24.74 -9.50 -6.67
N GLU A 25 25.00 -10.57 -5.93
CA GLU A 25 25.75 -11.74 -6.39
C GLU A 25 24.84 -12.94 -6.46
N SER A 26 24.96 -13.75 -7.50
CA SER A 26 24.31 -15.05 -7.61
C SER A 26 25.31 -16.16 -7.87
N TRP A 27 25.00 -17.33 -7.37
CA TRP A 27 25.78 -18.55 -7.61
C TRP A 27 24.90 -19.80 -7.50
N ASN A 28 25.31 -20.84 -8.16
CA ASN A 28 24.70 -22.16 -8.05
C ASN A 28 25.68 -23.12 -7.34
N ARG A 29 25.15 -24.13 -6.66
CA ARG A 29 25.95 -25.21 -6.09
C ARG A 29 25.66 -26.50 -6.86
N MET A 30 26.70 -27.13 -7.38
CA MET A 30 26.58 -28.42 -8.01
C MET A 30 26.24 -29.47 -6.93
N VAL A 31 25.12 -30.17 -7.08
CA VAL A 31 24.63 -31.11 -6.07
C VAL A 31 25.57 -32.29 -5.88
N SER A 32 26.23 -32.76 -6.97
CA SER A 32 27.11 -33.93 -6.95
C SER A 32 28.48 -33.68 -6.32
N THR A 33 29.06 -32.49 -6.49
CA THR A 33 30.41 -32.15 -6.01
C THR A 33 30.43 -31.16 -4.87
N GLY A 34 29.32 -30.44 -4.62
CA GLY A 34 29.24 -29.33 -3.69
C GLY A 34 29.95 -28.05 -4.19
N GLU A 35 30.46 -28.06 -5.41
CA GLU A 35 31.19 -26.95 -6.00
C GLU A 35 30.28 -25.73 -6.21
N ARG A 36 30.79 -24.53 -5.90
CA ARG A 36 30.14 -23.25 -6.16
C ARG A 36 30.43 -22.83 -7.60
N ILE A 37 29.40 -22.69 -8.40
CA ILE A 37 29.46 -22.17 -9.77
C ILE A 37 29.08 -20.69 -9.70
N PRO A 38 30.04 -19.77 -9.95
CA PRO A 38 29.74 -18.33 -9.98
C PRO A 38 28.68 -18.04 -11.05
N GLY A 39 27.73 -17.18 -10.72
CA GLY A 39 26.76 -16.63 -11.64
C GLY A 39 27.07 -15.18 -11.95
N VAL A 40 26.18 -14.30 -11.58
CA VAL A 40 26.25 -12.86 -11.83
C VAL A 40 26.77 -12.15 -10.58
N ASP A 41 27.68 -11.20 -10.78
CA ASP A 41 28.08 -10.18 -9.81
C ASP A 41 27.87 -8.81 -10.47
N LYS A 42 26.93 -8.03 -9.94
CA LYS A 42 26.55 -6.71 -10.46
C LYS A 42 26.43 -5.69 -9.36
N GLN A 43 26.93 -4.50 -9.65
CA GLN A 43 26.83 -3.34 -8.79
C GLN A 43 26.19 -2.18 -9.55
N MET A 44 25.44 -1.34 -8.87
CA MET A 44 24.67 -0.26 -9.43
C MET A 44 24.70 0.95 -8.51
N ASP A 45 24.59 2.11 -9.13
CA ASP A 45 24.49 3.40 -8.46
C ASP A 45 23.18 4.07 -8.82
N GLU A 46 22.60 4.74 -7.84
CA GLU A 46 21.41 5.56 -8.01
C GLU A 46 21.64 6.91 -7.34
N PHE A 47 21.37 7.97 -8.09
CA PHE A 47 21.50 9.37 -7.66
C PHE A 47 20.17 10.07 -7.86
N ALA A 48 19.72 10.81 -6.87
CA ALA A 48 18.51 11.62 -7.01
C ALA A 48 18.68 13.00 -6.40
N GLY A 49 18.08 13.98 -7.06
CA GLY A 49 17.88 15.32 -6.54
C GLY A 49 16.41 15.68 -6.54
N TYR A 50 15.95 16.38 -5.52
CA TYR A 50 14.55 16.77 -5.43
C TYR A 50 14.34 18.13 -4.79
N VAL A 51 13.22 18.74 -5.16
CA VAL A 51 12.72 19.98 -4.57
C VAL A 51 11.22 19.84 -4.36
N ASP A 52 10.76 20.16 -3.15
CA ASP A 52 9.35 20.26 -2.78
C ASP A 52 9.06 21.66 -2.27
N PHE A 53 8.02 22.26 -2.80
CA PHE A 53 7.53 23.58 -2.47
C PHE A 53 6.10 23.49 -1.96
N ARG A 54 5.86 23.99 -0.76
CA ARG A 54 4.55 24.16 -0.19
C ARG A 54 4.30 25.64 0.10
N GLN A 55 3.10 26.11 -0.21
CA GLN A 55 2.63 27.47 0.10
C GLN A 55 1.22 27.43 0.67
N ASP A 56 1.08 27.92 1.88
CA ASP A 56 -0.22 28.19 2.48
C ASP A 56 -0.65 29.61 2.09
N LEU A 57 -1.81 29.74 1.44
CA LEU A 57 -2.45 30.98 1.01
C LEU A 57 -3.60 31.28 1.98
N GLY A 58 -3.27 32.01 3.04
CA GLY A 58 -4.18 32.20 4.16
C GLY A 58 -4.48 30.90 4.89
N GLU A 59 -5.67 30.82 5.50
CA GLU A 59 -6.10 29.63 6.26
C GLU A 59 -6.93 28.64 5.45
N TRP A 60 -7.21 28.96 4.19
CA TRP A 60 -8.19 28.21 3.39
C TRP A 60 -7.61 27.42 2.21
N LEU A 61 -6.38 27.69 1.77
CA LEU A 61 -5.76 27.01 0.62
C LEU A 61 -4.28 26.72 0.89
N SER A 62 -3.87 25.48 0.66
CA SER A 62 -2.46 25.08 0.56
C SER A 62 -2.16 24.56 -0.83
N LEU A 63 -1.01 24.97 -1.38
CA LEU A 63 -0.45 24.51 -2.65
C LEU A 63 0.77 23.66 -2.34
N ASP A 64 0.89 22.53 -3.00
CA ASP A 64 2.05 21.67 -2.95
C ASP A 64 2.54 21.40 -4.38
N ALA A 65 3.84 21.55 -4.64
CA ALA A 65 4.47 21.21 -5.92
C ALA A 65 5.87 20.66 -5.66
N GLY A 66 6.21 19.57 -6.31
CA GLY A 66 7.50 18.93 -6.16
C GLY A 66 7.97 18.27 -7.44
N ILE A 67 9.27 18.12 -7.54
CA ILE A 67 9.92 17.37 -8.60
C ILE A 67 11.14 16.64 -8.05
N ARG A 68 11.25 15.38 -8.40
CA ARG A 68 12.44 14.56 -8.19
C ARG A 68 12.99 14.12 -9.54
N VAL A 69 14.29 14.19 -9.69
CA VAL A 69 15.03 13.62 -10.82
C VAL A 69 15.87 12.49 -10.25
N ASP A 70 15.67 11.31 -10.77
CA ASP A 70 16.34 10.09 -10.32
C ASP A 70 17.14 9.50 -11.48
N HIS A 71 18.42 9.20 -11.26
CA HIS A 71 19.31 8.61 -12.26
C HIS A 71 19.87 7.29 -11.76
N HIS A 72 19.49 6.21 -12.42
CA HIS A 72 20.01 4.88 -12.17
C HIS A 72 21.06 4.51 -13.23
N SER A 73 22.22 4.03 -12.80
CA SER A 73 23.40 3.79 -13.66
C SER A 73 23.15 2.86 -14.87
N HIS A 74 22.09 2.03 -14.84
CA HIS A 74 21.75 1.09 -15.91
C HIS A 74 20.46 1.44 -16.65
N VAL A 75 19.46 2.01 -15.97
CA VAL A 75 18.11 2.20 -16.49
C VAL A 75 17.95 3.59 -17.11
N GLY A 76 18.73 4.57 -16.64
CA GLY A 76 18.67 5.95 -17.10
C GLY A 76 18.02 6.88 -16.11
N THR A 77 17.36 7.93 -16.60
CA THR A 77 16.84 9.04 -15.79
C THR A 77 15.33 9.09 -15.84
N GLU A 78 14.71 9.15 -14.64
CA GLU A 78 13.28 9.36 -14.46
C GLU A 78 13.00 10.73 -13.84
N TRP A 79 11.95 11.40 -14.37
CA TRP A 79 11.42 12.65 -13.84
C TRP A 79 10.11 12.36 -13.13
N ILE A 80 10.03 12.75 -11.87
CA ILE A 80 8.94 12.38 -10.96
C ILE A 80 8.29 13.67 -10.43
N PRO A 81 7.36 14.30 -11.20
CA PRO A 81 6.61 15.45 -10.74
C PRO A 81 5.48 15.07 -9.80
N GLN A 82 5.14 15.99 -8.89
CA GLN A 82 3.94 15.93 -8.08
C GLN A 82 3.34 17.33 -7.88
N GLY A 83 2.02 17.39 -7.69
CA GLY A 83 1.33 18.64 -7.38
C GLY A 83 0.03 18.39 -6.66
N GLY A 84 -0.37 19.32 -5.80
CA GLY A 84 -1.58 19.22 -5.01
C GLY A 84 -2.15 20.56 -4.58
N LEU A 85 -3.46 20.55 -4.36
CA LEU A 85 -4.24 21.63 -3.81
C LEU A 85 -5.04 21.10 -2.63
N SER A 86 -4.98 21.79 -1.48
CA SER A 86 -5.79 21.45 -0.31
C SER A 86 -6.61 22.67 0.10
N PHE A 87 -7.93 22.54 0.05
CA PHE A 87 -8.89 23.56 0.50
C PHE A 87 -9.31 23.24 1.93
N HIS A 88 -9.02 24.13 2.84
CA HIS A 88 -9.40 24.05 4.26
C HIS A 88 -10.66 24.89 4.47
N LEU A 89 -11.79 24.22 4.60
CA LEU A 89 -13.09 24.85 4.69
C LEU A 89 -13.60 24.86 6.16
N PRO A 90 -14.62 25.66 6.48
CA PRO A 90 -15.22 25.67 7.82
C PRO A 90 -15.64 24.27 8.30
N ARG A 91 -15.78 24.11 9.62
CA ARG A 91 -16.18 22.86 10.29
C ARG A 91 -15.21 21.70 10.05
N GLN A 92 -13.90 21.99 10.05
CA GLN A 92 -12.84 20.97 9.85
C GLN A 92 -13.08 20.14 8.59
N THR A 93 -13.45 20.80 7.52
CA THR A 93 -13.66 20.19 6.20
C THR A 93 -12.42 20.41 5.34
N GLU A 94 -11.92 19.36 4.70
CA GLU A 94 -10.83 19.44 3.74
C GLU A 94 -11.24 18.80 2.42
N VAL A 95 -10.92 19.49 1.32
CA VAL A 95 -10.99 18.93 -0.05
C VAL A 95 -9.59 19.00 -0.63
N LYS A 96 -9.06 17.88 -1.09
CA LYS A 96 -7.71 17.81 -1.64
C LYS A 96 -7.72 17.17 -3.01
N ALA A 97 -7.03 17.79 -3.96
CA ALA A 97 -6.74 17.23 -5.27
C ALA A 97 -5.24 17.05 -5.43
N MET A 98 -4.80 15.89 -5.92
CA MET A 98 -3.39 15.56 -6.13
C MET A 98 -3.18 14.89 -7.48
N VAL A 99 -2.03 15.17 -8.07
CA VAL A 99 -1.46 14.42 -9.18
C VAL A 99 0.00 14.11 -8.85
N SER A 100 0.42 12.87 -9.05
CA SER A 100 1.80 12.47 -8.79
C SER A 100 2.24 11.37 -9.75
N LYS A 101 3.52 11.40 -10.13
CA LYS A 101 4.17 10.30 -10.84
C LYS A 101 4.88 9.41 -9.81
N GLY A 102 4.67 8.08 -9.92
CA GLY A 102 5.45 7.06 -9.25
C GLY A 102 6.31 6.30 -10.26
N PHE A 103 7.42 5.71 -9.81
CA PHE A 103 8.27 4.86 -10.65
C PHE A 103 8.89 3.74 -9.83
N ARG A 104 9.39 2.71 -10.52
CA ARG A 104 10.19 1.65 -9.93
C ARG A 104 11.26 1.21 -10.92
N ASN A 105 12.52 1.27 -10.50
CA ASN A 105 13.61 0.67 -11.26
C ASN A 105 13.53 -0.86 -11.19
N PRO A 106 13.87 -1.59 -12.27
CA PRO A 106 13.99 -3.04 -12.22
C PRO A 106 15.11 -3.46 -11.27
N THR A 107 14.89 -4.54 -10.57
CA THR A 107 15.88 -5.11 -9.64
C THR A 107 17.01 -5.80 -10.39
N ILE A 108 18.19 -5.94 -9.75
CA ILE A 108 19.30 -6.73 -10.27
C ILE A 108 18.87 -8.16 -10.62
N ARG A 109 17.96 -8.74 -9.83
CA ARG A 109 17.40 -10.07 -10.09
C ARG A 109 16.61 -10.11 -11.39
N GLU A 110 15.73 -9.13 -11.63
CA GLU A 110 14.90 -9.05 -12.84
C GLU A 110 15.76 -8.85 -14.10
N MET A 111 16.87 -8.14 -13.97
CA MET A 111 17.75 -7.85 -15.08
C MET A 111 18.78 -8.96 -15.35
N TYR A 112 19.35 -9.59 -14.30
CA TYR A 112 20.57 -10.38 -14.49
C TYR A 112 20.61 -11.75 -13.82
N MET A 113 19.89 -11.99 -12.70
CA MET A 113 20.25 -13.13 -11.85
C MET A 113 19.76 -14.48 -12.32
N PHE A 114 18.53 -14.61 -12.74
CA PHE A 114 17.92 -15.89 -13.08
C PHE A 114 16.86 -15.73 -14.17
N PRO A 115 16.65 -16.72 -15.05
CA PRO A 115 15.49 -16.69 -15.93
C PRO A 115 14.21 -16.43 -15.11
N PRO A 116 13.38 -15.49 -15.54
CA PRO A 116 13.26 -14.85 -16.86
C PRO A 116 13.98 -13.49 -17.01
N GLN A 117 15.25 -13.35 -16.57
CA GLN A 117 15.99 -12.08 -16.60
C GLN A 117 16.00 -11.39 -17.98
N ASN A 118 16.13 -10.07 -17.95
CA ASN A 118 16.31 -9.24 -19.14
C ASN A 118 17.09 -7.96 -18.77
N PRO A 119 18.34 -7.78 -19.25
CA PRO A 119 19.13 -6.59 -18.97
C PRO A 119 18.61 -5.32 -19.62
N ASP A 120 17.72 -5.40 -20.61
CA ASP A 120 17.16 -4.27 -21.36
C ASP A 120 15.88 -3.71 -20.72
N LEU A 121 15.61 -4.04 -19.45
CA LEU A 121 14.44 -3.51 -18.74
C LEU A 121 14.57 -2.02 -18.48
N MET A 122 13.46 -1.32 -18.69
CA MET A 122 13.27 0.10 -18.33
C MET A 122 12.54 0.22 -16.98
N ALA A 123 12.55 1.42 -16.41
CA ALA A 123 11.74 1.72 -15.23
C ALA A 123 10.24 1.56 -15.53
N GLU A 124 9.50 1.03 -14.58
CA GLU A 124 8.05 1.12 -14.54
C GLU A 124 7.65 2.52 -14.10
N SER A 125 6.59 3.07 -14.66
CA SER A 125 6.06 4.35 -14.22
C SER A 125 4.54 4.37 -14.18
N LEU A 126 3.99 5.17 -13.28
CA LEU A 126 2.56 5.38 -13.17
C LEU A 126 2.24 6.83 -12.82
N MET A 127 1.09 7.30 -13.27
CA MET A 127 0.47 8.55 -12.84
C MET A 127 -0.71 8.23 -11.92
N SER A 128 -0.77 8.89 -10.78
CA SER A 128 -1.88 8.84 -9.84
C SER A 128 -2.59 10.19 -9.81
N TYR A 129 -3.92 10.14 -9.90
CA TYR A 129 -4.82 11.28 -9.78
C TYR A 129 -5.77 11.00 -8.62
N GLU A 130 -5.85 11.91 -7.68
CA GLU A 130 -6.64 11.72 -6.47
C GLU A 130 -7.48 12.95 -6.16
N LEU A 131 -8.72 12.72 -5.73
CA LEU A 131 -9.61 13.74 -5.19
C LEU A 131 -10.20 13.21 -3.88
N SER A 132 -9.87 13.88 -2.79
CA SER A 132 -10.35 13.50 -1.47
C SER A 132 -11.19 14.59 -0.81
N PHE A 133 -12.13 14.15 -0.01
CA PHE A 133 -12.94 14.96 0.89
C PHE A 133 -12.86 14.34 2.27
N SER A 134 -12.67 15.15 3.30
CA SER A 134 -12.79 14.72 4.69
C SER A 134 -13.44 15.80 5.55
N GLN A 135 -14.18 15.37 6.57
CA GLN A 135 -14.79 16.27 7.52
C GLN A 135 -14.85 15.68 8.92
N ARG A 136 -14.73 16.55 9.92
CA ARG A 136 -14.98 16.22 11.32
C ARG A 136 -16.08 17.11 11.86
N VAL A 137 -17.07 16.51 12.52
CA VAL A 137 -18.23 17.17 13.09
C VAL A 137 -18.50 16.66 14.51
N LEU A 138 -19.50 17.21 15.19
CA LEU A 138 -19.85 16.85 16.58
C LEU A 138 -18.64 16.96 17.53
N ASP A 139 -17.93 18.09 17.49
CA ASP A 139 -16.71 18.35 18.26
C ASP A 139 -15.63 17.26 18.07
N GLY A 140 -15.51 16.76 16.84
CA GLY A 140 -14.56 15.72 16.47
C GLY A 140 -15.01 14.30 16.87
N ALA A 141 -16.22 14.12 17.37
CA ALA A 141 -16.74 12.78 17.68
C ALA A 141 -17.07 11.96 16.43
N LEU A 142 -17.47 12.62 15.34
CA LEU A 142 -17.73 11.97 14.06
C LEU A 142 -16.74 12.48 13.00
N SER A 143 -16.04 11.58 12.36
CA SER A 143 -15.16 11.82 11.20
C SER A 143 -15.58 10.96 10.04
N TYR A 144 -15.55 11.50 8.84
CA TYR A 144 -15.80 10.74 7.62
C TYR A 144 -15.04 11.33 6.45
N GLY A 145 -14.81 10.50 5.45
CA GLY A 145 -14.08 10.90 4.24
C GLY A 145 -14.35 9.98 3.08
N ILE A 146 -14.07 10.49 1.90
CA ILE A 146 -14.12 9.77 0.64
C ILE A 146 -12.89 10.15 -0.18
N ASN A 147 -12.27 9.17 -0.83
CA ASN A 147 -11.19 9.35 -1.79
C ASN A 147 -11.57 8.70 -3.11
N LEU A 148 -11.44 9.43 -4.19
CA LEU A 148 -11.56 8.97 -5.56
C LEU A 148 -10.16 8.94 -6.17
N TYR A 149 -9.80 7.86 -6.84
CA TYR A 149 -8.49 7.77 -7.48
C TYR A 149 -8.55 7.11 -8.85
N TYR A 150 -7.63 7.52 -9.69
CA TYR A 150 -7.33 6.92 -10.98
C TYR A 150 -5.82 6.77 -11.12
N ILE A 151 -5.38 5.58 -11.47
CA ILE A 151 -3.97 5.23 -11.65
C ILE A 151 -3.80 4.70 -13.07
N ASP A 152 -2.90 5.32 -13.82
CA ASP A 152 -2.51 4.91 -15.17
C ASP A 152 -1.00 4.64 -15.17
N GLY A 153 -0.62 3.41 -15.47
CA GLY A 153 0.76 2.96 -15.43
C GLY A 153 1.17 2.21 -16.69
N ASP A 154 2.35 2.56 -17.16
CA ASP A 154 2.97 1.96 -18.32
C ASP A 154 4.30 1.28 -17.99
N ASN A 155 4.79 0.47 -18.92
CA ASN A 155 6.06 -0.24 -18.81
C ASN A 155 6.16 -1.19 -17.62
N MET A 156 5.02 -1.71 -17.11
CA MET A 156 5.05 -2.69 -16.03
C MET A 156 5.83 -3.93 -16.48
N ILE A 157 6.73 -4.38 -15.63
CA ILE A 157 7.57 -5.56 -15.89
C ILE A 157 6.72 -6.81 -15.73
N MET A 158 6.54 -7.53 -16.83
CA MET A 158 5.80 -8.78 -16.88
C MET A 158 6.66 -9.90 -17.44
N THR A 159 6.48 -11.10 -16.89
CA THR A 159 7.09 -12.30 -17.47
C THR A 159 6.20 -12.86 -18.56
N VAL A 160 6.68 -12.85 -19.81
CA VAL A 160 5.96 -13.37 -20.95
C VAL A 160 6.76 -14.46 -21.68
N PRO A 161 6.10 -15.42 -22.36
CA PRO A 161 6.79 -16.36 -23.24
C PRO A 161 7.37 -15.62 -24.45
N THR A 162 8.68 -15.70 -24.62
CA THR A 162 9.40 -15.15 -25.76
C THR A 162 10.26 -16.28 -26.34
N ASP A 163 10.01 -16.67 -27.62
CA ASP A 163 10.67 -17.80 -28.26
C ASP A 163 10.62 -19.12 -27.44
N GLY A 164 9.47 -19.37 -26.81
CA GLY A 164 9.23 -20.56 -25.99
C GLY A 164 9.90 -20.56 -24.60
N LYS A 165 10.54 -19.45 -24.21
CA LYS A 165 11.16 -19.27 -22.88
C LYS A 165 10.54 -18.08 -22.16
N PRO A 166 10.39 -18.12 -20.83
CA PRO A 166 9.95 -16.95 -20.07
C PRO A 166 11.01 -15.84 -20.14
N LYS A 167 10.58 -14.59 -20.41
CA LYS A 167 11.43 -13.38 -20.39
C LYS A 167 10.68 -12.23 -19.73
N ASN A 168 11.34 -11.45 -18.89
CA ASN A 168 10.81 -10.20 -18.35
C ASN A 168 10.84 -9.13 -19.42
N VAL A 169 9.74 -8.41 -19.60
CA VAL A 169 9.61 -7.33 -20.57
C VAL A 169 8.72 -6.21 -20.03
N ASN A 170 8.93 -4.99 -20.48
CA ASN A 170 8.13 -3.82 -20.13
C ASN A 170 6.90 -3.69 -21.03
N THR A 171 5.94 -4.59 -20.89
CA THR A 171 4.71 -4.61 -21.72
C THR A 171 3.42 -4.49 -20.92
N GLY A 172 3.52 -4.52 -19.58
CA GLY A 172 2.36 -4.44 -18.70
C GLY A 172 1.81 -3.02 -18.63
N LYS A 173 0.49 -2.94 -18.46
CA LYS A 173 -0.24 -1.72 -18.18
C LYS A 173 -1.05 -1.88 -16.91
N ILE A 174 -1.14 -0.80 -16.15
CA ILE A 174 -2.05 -0.69 -15.01
C ILE A 174 -3.02 0.43 -15.35
N GLU A 175 -4.32 0.13 -15.33
CA GLU A 175 -5.37 1.11 -15.39
C GLU A 175 -6.37 0.76 -14.29
N ASN A 176 -6.23 1.45 -13.17
CA ASN A 176 -7.01 1.21 -11.97
C ASN A 176 -7.79 2.47 -11.59
N ARG A 177 -9.03 2.30 -11.19
CA ARG A 177 -9.85 3.37 -10.64
C ARG A 177 -10.62 2.87 -9.44
N GLY A 178 -10.81 3.73 -8.47
CA GLY A 178 -11.49 3.29 -7.27
C GLY A 178 -12.03 4.41 -6.41
N ILE A 179 -12.77 3.96 -5.41
CA ILE A 179 -13.39 4.79 -4.39
C ILE A 179 -13.04 4.18 -3.05
N GLU A 180 -12.59 5.01 -2.13
CA GLU A 180 -12.42 4.64 -0.73
C GLU A 180 -13.29 5.57 0.13
N ALA A 181 -14.01 5.01 1.08
CA ALA A 181 -14.81 5.76 2.04
C ALA A 181 -14.54 5.26 3.45
N ASN A 182 -14.50 6.16 4.40
CA ASN A 182 -14.29 5.84 5.80
C ASN A 182 -15.22 6.67 6.69
N ILE A 183 -15.62 6.08 7.81
CA ILE A 183 -16.36 6.76 8.87
C ILE A 183 -15.87 6.25 10.23
N GLY A 184 -15.68 7.16 11.16
CA GLY A 184 -15.35 6.88 12.57
C GLY A 184 -16.25 7.67 13.49
N TYR A 185 -16.86 7.03 14.47
CA TYR A 185 -17.78 7.66 15.39
C TYR A 185 -17.50 7.25 16.84
N ARG A 186 -17.11 8.23 17.66
CA ARG A 186 -17.05 8.08 19.11
C ARG A 186 -18.44 8.31 19.71
N ILE A 187 -19.19 7.22 19.84
CA ILE A 187 -20.59 7.23 20.29
C ILE A 187 -20.67 7.73 21.74
N THR A 188 -19.76 7.23 22.58
CA THR A 188 -19.59 7.64 23.98
C THR A 188 -18.10 7.60 24.35
N PRO A 189 -17.69 8.04 25.55
CA PRO A 189 -16.29 7.85 26.01
C PRO A 189 -15.84 6.38 26.04
N HIS A 190 -16.77 5.42 25.99
CA HIS A 190 -16.49 3.99 26.08
C HIS A 190 -16.71 3.21 24.79
N TRP A 191 -17.49 3.76 23.86
CA TRP A 191 -17.89 3.10 22.62
C TRP A 191 -17.42 3.88 21.41
N GLN A 192 -16.69 3.22 20.54
CA GLN A 192 -16.29 3.74 19.25
C GLN A 192 -16.68 2.76 18.16
N ALA A 193 -17.24 3.27 17.06
CA ALA A 193 -17.53 2.50 15.86
C ALA A 193 -16.72 3.05 14.69
N ASN A 194 -16.31 2.18 13.78
CA ASN A 194 -15.66 2.57 12.53
C ASN A 194 -16.13 1.67 11.39
N ALA A 195 -16.12 2.22 10.19
CA ALA A 195 -16.31 1.44 8.98
C ALA A 195 -15.48 2.04 7.85
N ASN A 196 -15.01 1.19 6.97
CA ASN A 196 -14.36 1.59 5.72
C ASN A 196 -14.82 0.69 4.58
N TYR A 197 -14.92 1.28 3.42
CA TYR A 197 -15.28 0.61 2.19
C TYR A 197 -14.32 1.01 1.08
N SER A 198 -13.88 0.05 0.26
CA SER A 198 -13.16 0.31 -0.97
C SER A 198 -13.77 -0.46 -2.13
N TRP A 199 -13.88 0.23 -3.24
CA TRP A 199 -14.17 -0.33 -4.55
C TRP A 199 -12.98 -0.10 -5.46
N LEU A 200 -12.53 -1.16 -6.13
CA LEU A 200 -11.42 -1.14 -7.08
C LEU A 200 -11.85 -1.81 -8.37
N HIS A 201 -11.73 -1.08 -9.47
CA HIS A 201 -11.81 -1.61 -10.82
C HIS A 201 -10.39 -1.66 -11.42
N MET A 202 -10.03 -2.81 -11.96
CA MET A 202 -8.75 -3.05 -12.62
C MET A 202 -9.02 -3.52 -14.04
N GLU A 203 -8.45 -2.84 -15.03
CA GLU A 203 -8.49 -3.30 -16.43
C GLU A 203 -7.69 -4.60 -16.58
N ASN A 204 -6.55 -4.70 -15.90
CA ASN A 204 -5.72 -5.89 -15.82
C ASN A 204 -5.73 -6.42 -14.38
N PRO A 205 -6.58 -7.41 -14.06
CA PRO A 205 -6.69 -7.93 -12.69
C PRO A 205 -5.40 -8.56 -12.17
N VAL A 206 -5.15 -8.39 -10.88
CA VAL A 206 -4.05 -9.05 -10.16
C VAL A 206 -4.59 -9.93 -9.03
N ILE A 207 -3.81 -10.94 -8.65
CA ILE A 207 -4.16 -11.85 -7.55
C ILE A 207 -4.20 -11.08 -6.23
N ALA A 208 -5.08 -11.49 -5.33
CA ALA A 208 -5.25 -10.99 -3.98
C ALA A 208 -5.74 -9.52 -3.87
N ALA A 209 -6.16 -8.90 -4.97
CA ALA A 209 -6.80 -7.59 -4.98
C ALA A 209 -8.32 -7.73 -5.14
N PRO A 210 -9.13 -7.39 -4.11
CA PRO A 210 -10.58 -7.50 -4.18
C PRO A 210 -11.21 -6.33 -4.94
N GLY A 211 -12.27 -6.60 -5.72
CA GLY A 211 -13.10 -5.57 -6.32
C GLY A 211 -13.88 -4.75 -5.30
N HIS A 212 -14.29 -5.37 -4.18
CA HIS A 212 -14.93 -4.69 -3.07
C HIS A 212 -14.41 -5.19 -1.73
N LYS A 213 -14.14 -4.27 -0.83
CA LYS A 213 -13.77 -4.57 0.56
C LYS A 213 -14.55 -3.65 1.49
N LEU A 214 -15.28 -4.23 2.42
CA LEU A 214 -15.97 -3.52 3.49
C LEU A 214 -15.47 -4.05 4.82
N TYR A 215 -15.17 -3.16 5.72
CA TYR A 215 -14.93 -3.45 7.13
C TYR A 215 -15.88 -2.60 7.98
N ALA A 216 -16.44 -3.18 9.02
CA ALA A 216 -17.19 -2.48 10.06
C ALA A 216 -16.80 -3.06 11.42
N GLY A 217 -16.47 -2.20 12.37
CA GLY A 217 -16.01 -2.59 13.69
C GLY A 217 -16.57 -1.71 14.80
N VAL A 218 -16.59 -2.29 16.00
CA VAL A 218 -16.97 -1.60 17.24
C VAL A 218 -15.96 -1.94 18.32
N ASP A 219 -15.50 -0.92 19.02
CA ASP A 219 -14.60 -1.00 20.14
C ASP A 219 -15.31 -0.51 21.41
N PHE A 220 -15.15 -1.27 22.48
CA PHE A 220 -15.61 -0.93 23.81
C PHE A 220 -14.43 -0.92 24.78
N THR A 221 -14.29 0.15 25.54
CA THR A 221 -13.27 0.26 26.59
C THR A 221 -13.86 0.90 27.84
N ARG A 222 -13.87 0.17 28.95
CA ARG A 222 -14.30 0.68 30.25
C ARG A 222 -13.53 0.06 31.40
N GLY A 223 -12.83 0.91 32.16
CA GLY A 223 -12.04 0.47 33.30
C GLY A 223 -10.92 -0.51 32.89
N ARG A 224 -11.06 -1.78 33.28
CA ARG A 224 -10.08 -2.84 32.98
C ARG A 224 -10.43 -3.67 31.74
N TRP A 225 -11.61 -3.45 31.15
CA TRP A 225 -12.12 -4.21 30.02
C TRP A 225 -11.90 -3.49 28.71
N GLY A 226 -11.44 -4.22 27.72
CA GLY A 226 -11.45 -3.82 26.31
C GLY A 226 -12.04 -4.96 25.49
N VAL A 227 -12.97 -4.62 24.57
CA VAL A 227 -13.58 -5.56 23.64
C VAL A 227 -13.60 -4.91 22.28
N SER A 228 -13.07 -5.59 21.26
CA SER A 228 -13.10 -5.16 19.86
C SER A 228 -13.70 -6.26 19.03
N THR A 229 -14.67 -5.91 18.18
CA THR A 229 -15.24 -6.84 17.21
C THR A 229 -15.36 -6.17 15.86
N GLY A 230 -15.20 -6.94 14.78
CA GLY A 230 -15.33 -6.42 13.44
C GLY A 230 -15.67 -7.49 12.43
N VAL A 231 -16.41 -7.07 11.41
CA VAL A 231 -16.78 -7.88 10.26
C VAL A 231 -16.10 -7.32 9.03
N GLN A 232 -15.47 -8.18 8.26
CA GLN A 232 -14.87 -7.87 6.97
C GLN A 232 -15.60 -8.64 5.88
N TYR A 233 -16.07 -7.92 4.86
CA TYR A 233 -16.64 -8.48 3.64
C TYR A 233 -15.70 -8.23 2.49
N ILE A 234 -15.33 -9.29 1.80
CA ILE A 234 -14.50 -9.27 0.58
C ILE A 234 -15.36 -9.81 -0.55
N LYS A 235 -15.34 -9.12 -1.70
CA LYS A 235 -16.05 -9.55 -2.90
C LYS A 235 -15.17 -9.37 -4.13
N ASP A 236 -15.32 -10.32 -5.07
CA ASP A 236 -14.58 -10.33 -6.33
C ASP A 236 -13.06 -10.31 -6.16
N LEU A 237 -12.54 -11.07 -5.19
CA LEU A 237 -11.10 -11.28 -5.00
C LEU A 237 -10.60 -12.29 -6.03
N TYR A 238 -9.70 -11.87 -6.93
CA TYR A 238 -9.06 -12.79 -7.85
C TYR A 238 -8.07 -13.70 -7.12
N THR A 239 -8.31 -15.00 -7.13
CA THR A 239 -7.37 -16.02 -6.62
C THR A 239 -6.51 -16.62 -7.73
N ASN A 240 -6.96 -16.51 -8.99
CA ASN A 240 -6.23 -16.89 -10.18
C ASN A 240 -6.59 -15.93 -11.33
N VAL A 241 -5.58 -15.41 -12.03
CA VAL A 241 -5.74 -14.47 -13.16
C VAL A 241 -5.21 -15.06 -14.47
N SER A 242 -4.83 -16.35 -14.50
CA SER A 242 -4.37 -17.01 -15.72
C SER A 242 -5.50 -17.10 -16.74
N LYS A 243 -5.23 -16.70 -17.98
CA LYS A 243 -6.21 -16.68 -19.07
C LYS A 243 -6.93 -18.03 -19.22
N GLY A 244 -8.26 -18.00 -19.13
CA GLY A 244 -9.12 -19.17 -19.20
C GLY A 244 -9.17 -20.02 -17.91
N LYS A 245 -8.55 -19.55 -16.82
CA LYS A 245 -8.58 -20.16 -15.48
C LYS A 245 -8.85 -19.13 -14.39
N GLU A 246 -9.41 -18.01 -14.77
CA GLU A 246 -9.72 -16.90 -13.83
C GLU A 246 -10.70 -17.41 -12.76
N LYS A 247 -10.35 -17.16 -11.52
CA LYS A 247 -11.15 -17.55 -10.36
C LYS A 247 -11.28 -16.38 -9.40
N LYS A 248 -12.49 -16.18 -8.91
CA LYS A 248 -12.81 -15.15 -7.91
C LYS A 248 -13.44 -15.78 -6.68
N GLU A 249 -13.16 -15.17 -5.53
CA GLU A 249 -13.80 -15.52 -4.27
C GLU A 249 -14.48 -14.32 -3.62
N SER A 250 -15.47 -14.64 -2.79
CA SER A 250 -16.18 -13.67 -1.94
C SER A 250 -16.51 -14.34 -0.61
N PHE A 251 -16.18 -13.65 0.48
CA PHE A 251 -16.33 -14.20 1.82
C PHE A 251 -16.54 -13.11 2.88
N VAL A 252 -17.01 -13.54 4.06
CA VAL A 252 -17.19 -12.69 5.24
C VAL A 252 -16.39 -13.25 6.39
N LEU A 253 -15.59 -12.43 7.04
CA LEU A 253 -14.83 -12.78 8.23
C LEU A 253 -15.35 -11.99 9.43
N TRP A 254 -15.66 -12.68 10.50
CA TRP A 254 -15.96 -12.06 11.78
C TRP A 254 -14.87 -12.35 12.78
N ASN A 255 -14.33 -11.29 13.40
CA ASN A 255 -13.27 -11.36 14.39
C ASN A 255 -13.71 -10.69 15.69
N LEU A 256 -13.25 -11.24 16.81
CA LEU A 256 -13.52 -10.73 18.15
C LEU A 256 -12.25 -10.79 18.98
N ARG A 257 -11.99 -9.74 19.74
CA ARG A 257 -10.94 -9.72 20.76
C ARG A 257 -11.52 -9.15 22.06
N ALA A 258 -11.21 -9.81 23.16
CA ALA A 258 -11.48 -9.30 24.49
C ALA A 258 -10.17 -9.29 25.29
N ASN A 259 -9.93 -8.23 26.04
CA ASN A 259 -8.79 -8.12 26.94
C ASN A 259 -9.23 -7.60 28.31
N TYR A 260 -8.52 -8.03 29.34
CA TYR A 260 -8.74 -7.62 30.71
C TYR A 260 -7.42 -7.29 31.39
N ARG A 261 -7.33 -6.08 31.93
CA ARG A 261 -6.17 -5.62 32.68
C ARG A 261 -6.23 -6.20 34.10
N VAL A 262 -5.43 -7.22 34.37
CA VAL A 262 -5.37 -7.88 35.69
C VAL A 262 -4.75 -6.94 36.72
N CYS A 263 -3.61 -6.34 36.38
CA CYS A 263 -2.91 -5.35 37.19
C CYS A 263 -2.16 -4.36 36.28
N ARG A 264 -1.38 -3.47 36.88
CA ARG A 264 -0.61 -2.48 36.10
C ARG A 264 0.46 -3.09 35.20
N TYR A 265 0.84 -4.33 35.46
CA TYR A 265 1.92 -5.03 34.75
C TYR A 265 1.41 -6.13 33.81
N ALA A 266 0.14 -6.54 33.90
CA ALA A 266 -0.35 -7.68 33.14
C ALA A 266 -1.75 -7.50 32.62
N ASP A 267 -1.91 -7.81 31.32
CA ASP A 267 -3.18 -7.91 30.62
C ASP A 267 -3.35 -9.34 30.08
N VAL A 268 -4.51 -9.93 30.25
CA VAL A 268 -4.88 -11.19 29.59
C VAL A 268 -5.78 -10.90 28.41
N PHE A 269 -5.69 -11.70 27.35
CA PHE A 269 -6.55 -11.55 26.19
C PHE A 269 -7.01 -12.88 25.61
N VAL A 270 -8.16 -12.85 24.95
CA VAL A 270 -8.67 -13.89 24.06
C VAL A 270 -8.99 -13.24 22.73
N ARG A 271 -8.60 -13.90 21.63
CA ARG A 271 -8.85 -13.47 20.25
C ARG A 271 -9.42 -14.62 19.45
N GLY A 272 -10.53 -14.38 18.76
CA GLY A 272 -11.10 -15.29 17.80
C GLY A 272 -11.05 -14.67 16.40
N GLU A 273 -10.60 -15.43 15.42
CA GLU A 273 -10.55 -15.02 14.01
C GLU A 273 -11.37 -15.97 13.17
N ASN A 274 -11.97 -15.41 12.10
CA ASN A 274 -12.86 -16.14 11.20
C ASN A 274 -13.90 -16.98 11.97
N LEU A 275 -14.56 -16.37 12.97
CA LEU A 275 -15.51 -17.04 13.85
C LEU A 275 -16.72 -17.64 13.11
N LEU A 276 -16.98 -17.22 11.87
CA LEU A 276 -17.97 -17.83 10.99
C LEU A 276 -17.46 -19.12 10.32
N ALA A 277 -16.21 -19.51 10.57
CA ALA A 277 -15.56 -20.68 9.98
C ALA A 277 -15.64 -20.74 8.46
N GLN A 278 -15.62 -19.57 7.79
CA GLN A 278 -15.65 -19.45 6.34
C GLN A 278 -14.46 -20.20 5.72
N ARG A 279 -14.72 -20.93 4.66
CA ARG A 279 -13.68 -21.49 3.79
C ARG A 279 -13.42 -20.49 2.68
N TYR A 280 -12.19 -20.06 2.52
CA TYR A 280 -11.79 -19.12 1.47
C TYR A 280 -10.32 -19.32 1.10
N GLU A 281 -9.96 -18.81 -0.06
CA GLU A 281 -8.60 -18.79 -0.58
C GLU A 281 -8.23 -17.36 -0.96
N ILE A 282 -6.96 -16.98 -0.83
CA ILE A 282 -6.41 -15.74 -1.36
C ILE A 282 -5.62 -16.05 -2.63
N ASN A 283 -4.97 -17.20 -2.66
CA ASN A 283 -4.33 -17.80 -3.84
C ASN A 283 -4.99 -19.15 -4.13
N ASP A 284 -5.28 -19.41 -5.37
CA ASP A 284 -5.94 -20.66 -5.80
C ASP A 284 -5.16 -21.91 -5.36
N GLY A 285 -5.84 -22.83 -4.70
CA GLY A 285 -5.25 -24.05 -4.14
C GLY A 285 -4.60 -23.90 -2.75
N PHE A 286 -4.65 -22.71 -2.13
CA PHE A 286 -4.11 -22.45 -0.80
C PHE A 286 -5.21 -22.01 0.17
N PRO A 287 -5.93 -22.97 0.78
CA PRO A 287 -7.03 -22.64 1.70
C PRO A 287 -6.53 -21.96 2.97
N MET A 288 -7.21 -20.89 3.36
CA MET A 288 -6.95 -20.15 4.57
C MET A 288 -7.54 -20.86 5.81
N PRO A 289 -6.98 -20.62 7.01
CA PRO A 289 -7.50 -21.19 8.25
C PRO A 289 -8.99 -20.86 8.47
N LYS A 290 -9.73 -21.84 8.94
CA LYS A 290 -11.10 -21.64 9.46
C LYS A 290 -11.05 -20.88 10.79
N ALA A 291 -12.09 -21.00 11.59
CA ALA A 291 -12.13 -20.38 12.91
C ALA A 291 -10.91 -20.79 13.75
N THR A 292 -10.22 -19.77 14.28
CA THR A 292 -9.08 -19.92 15.18
C THR A 292 -9.34 -19.14 16.46
N VAL A 293 -8.89 -19.67 17.58
CA VAL A 293 -8.95 -18.99 18.88
C VAL A 293 -7.57 -19.02 19.52
N MET A 294 -7.15 -17.88 20.01
CA MET A 294 -5.89 -17.69 20.72
C MET A 294 -6.14 -16.99 22.04
N GLY A 295 -5.36 -17.33 23.06
CA GLY A 295 -5.32 -16.62 24.33
C GLY A 295 -3.88 -16.37 24.75
N GLY A 296 -3.67 -15.31 25.52
CA GLY A 296 -2.33 -14.97 25.97
C GLY A 296 -2.32 -13.93 27.09
N VAL A 297 -1.11 -13.67 27.58
CA VAL A 297 -0.82 -12.66 28.60
C VAL A 297 0.23 -11.71 28.05
N ASN A 298 -0.03 -10.40 28.15
CA ASN A 298 0.96 -9.36 27.91
C ASN A 298 1.51 -8.88 29.26
N ILE A 299 2.83 -8.87 29.40
CA ILE A 299 3.51 -8.39 30.60
C ILE A 299 4.29 -7.12 30.24
N ASN A 300 4.02 -6.03 30.96
CA ASN A 300 4.66 -4.73 30.79
C ASN A 300 5.58 -4.47 32.00
N PHE A 301 6.84 -4.23 31.74
CA PHE A 301 7.87 -3.97 32.77
C PHE A 301 8.09 -2.48 32.96
#